data_b6fd42dd2e7c9ce450085a551e7fe557
#
_entry.id   b6fd42dd2e7c9ce450085a551e7fe557
#
_cell.length_a   1.000
_cell.length_b   1.000
_cell.length_c   1.000
_cell.angle_alpha   90.00
_cell.angle_beta   90.00
_cell.angle_gamma   90.00
#
_symmetry.space_group_name_H-M   'P 1'
#
loop_
_entity.id
_entity.type
_entity.pdbx_description
1 polymer ?
#
loop_
_entity_poly.entity_id
_entity_poly.type
_entity_poly.pdbx_seq_one_letter_code
_entity_poly.pdbx_strand_id
1 'polypeptide(L)'
;MDRRRTLVLVLLAIPLVCAPIGLAVGKPSETLEGTLRTWHGDTFATPVGVGAGVDTTVAGVVPLEAADPSVHALAGKKVRAKGERRNGVFAATGGVQAAGEATAAAVTGTKSVAVLLFNFSNNTAQPWTTSAVRGVVFDNANSVDEYYRDASYGQLALSGDVFGWYTIDSSNAGCAYTTWANEARAKASAAGVSLSSYQYIVYAFPQASSCGWAGLAYLPGTGSWINGAMTLRVVGHELGHNFGVHHASTLACSNGGSPSTFTGICTQSEYGDPFTVMGSAQTRHHNNWHRAQLGWIADTQTVSTSGTYLLTPAELTGTPRILRVARGDGTYLNLEFRQPWGIFDNYSSGDAVVNGVSLRVAPSTSSLVQSKLVDANPSTATFSDAALGVGTSVVDPLTGVTIATVSVGPAGASVFIQFGADGQAPTAPGSLSAAPSSSTTVQLSWTAATDNVGVAGYRVYLNGIQVGTTTMLAYSDTGL
;
A
#
# COMPACT_ATOMS: atom_id res chain seq x y z
N MET A 1 -68.02 -54.69 47.28
CA MET A 1 -68.87 -53.55 46.94
C MET A 1 -68.08 -52.62 46.01
N ASP A 2 -68.46 -52.77 44.80
CA ASP A 2 -67.74 -52.20 43.65
C ASP A 2 -68.46 -50.87 43.29
N ARG A 3 -67.68 -49.79 43.21
CA ARG A 3 -68.20 -48.51 42.69
C ARG A 3 -67.34 -48.10 41.51
N ARG A 4 -67.72 -48.53 40.30
CA ARG A 4 -67.24 -48.04 39.03
C ARG A 4 -67.66 -46.56 38.88
N ARG A 5 -66.70 -45.68 38.73
CA ARG A 5 -66.93 -44.28 38.30
C ARG A 5 -66.76 -44.22 36.79
N THR A 6 -67.84 -43.93 36.11
CA THR A 6 -67.86 -43.68 34.67
C THR A 6 -67.31 -42.27 34.39
N LEU A 7 -66.24 -42.17 33.61
CA LEU A 7 -65.73 -40.89 33.17
C LEU A 7 -66.36 -40.59 31.81
N VAL A 8 -67.15 -39.49 31.78
CA VAL A 8 -67.72 -38.95 30.53
C VAL A 8 -66.70 -37.97 29.92
N LEU A 9 -66.15 -38.32 28.75
CA LEU A 9 -65.24 -37.46 27.97
C LEU A 9 -66.13 -36.60 27.04
N VAL A 10 -66.20 -35.26 27.28
CA VAL A 10 -66.84 -34.34 26.36
C VAL A 10 -65.78 -33.85 25.36
N LEU A 11 -65.89 -34.27 24.11
CA LEU A 11 -65.08 -33.76 22.99
C LEU A 11 -65.73 -32.46 22.49
N LEU A 12 -65.12 -31.33 22.83
CA LEU A 12 -65.42 -30.04 22.19
C LEU A 12 -64.60 -29.99 20.85
N ALA A 13 -65.29 -30.02 19.75
CA ALA A 13 -64.73 -29.77 18.42
C ALA A 13 -64.50 -28.25 18.27
N ILE A 14 -63.20 -27.84 18.28
CA ILE A 14 -62.81 -26.48 17.91
C ILE A 14 -62.63 -26.46 16.37
N PRO A 15 -63.30 -25.57 15.63
CA PRO A 15 -63.05 -25.46 14.19
C PRO A 15 -61.64 -24.91 13.97
N LEU A 16 -60.81 -25.69 13.31
CA LEU A 16 -59.49 -25.27 12.84
C LEU A 16 -59.69 -24.29 11.68
N VAL A 17 -59.61 -23.00 11.93
CA VAL A 17 -59.52 -21.99 10.86
C VAL A 17 -58.13 -22.09 10.28
N CYS A 18 -58.00 -22.80 9.16
CA CYS A 18 -56.82 -22.80 8.33
C CYS A 18 -56.67 -21.40 7.68
N ALA A 19 -55.93 -20.50 8.31
CA ALA A 19 -55.41 -19.32 7.58
C ALA A 19 -54.41 -19.81 6.51
N PRO A 20 -54.47 -19.35 5.27
CA PRO A 20 -53.48 -19.70 4.29
C PRO A 20 -52.14 -19.15 4.75
N ILE A 21 -51.20 -20.04 5.08
CA ILE A 21 -49.77 -19.70 5.23
C ILE A 21 -49.34 -19.33 3.82
N GLY A 22 -49.31 -18.04 3.55
CA GLY A 22 -48.67 -17.52 2.35
C GLY A 22 -47.23 -17.91 2.44
N LEU A 23 -46.82 -18.93 1.71
CA LEU A 23 -45.43 -19.20 1.41
C LEU A 23 -44.91 -17.93 0.75
N ALA A 24 -44.09 -17.16 1.48
CA ALA A 24 -43.29 -16.11 0.89
C ALA A 24 -42.36 -16.83 -0.14
N VAL A 25 -42.75 -16.74 -1.39
CA VAL A 25 -41.84 -17.18 -2.51
C VAL A 25 -40.64 -16.26 -2.40
N GLY A 26 -39.57 -16.76 -1.79
CA GLY A 26 -38.29 -16.04 -1.76
C GLY A 26 -37.91 -15.72 -3.20
N LYS A 27 -37.49 -14.48 -3.46
CA LYS A 27 -36.95 -14.13 -4.77
C LYS A 27 -35.86 -15.15 -5.12
N PRO A 28 -35.80 -15.62 -6.37
CA PRO A 28 -34.76 -16.55 -6.77
C PRO A 28 -33.40 -15.93 -6.54
N SER A 29 -32.48 -16.67 -5.89
CA SER A 29 -31.11 -16.22 -5.73
C SER A 29 -30.47 -16.08 -7.09
N GLU A 30 -29.81 -14.95 -7.36
CA GLU A 30 -29.05 -14.72 -8.58
C GLU A 30 -27.56 -14.96 -8.32
N THR A 31 -26.82 -15.20 -9.39
CA THR A 31 -25.35 -15.29 -9.36
C THR A 31 -24.77 -14.03 -10.00
N LEU A 32 -23.94 -13.31 -9.24
CA LEU A 32 -23.19 -12.16 -9.72
C LEU A 32 -21.75 -12.58 -10.01
N GLU A 33 -21.28 -12.37 -11.23
CA GLU A 33 -19.91 -12.69 -11.64
C GLU A 33 -19.23 -11.45 -12.22
N GLY A 34 -17.96 -11.27 -11.90
CA GLY A 34 -17.18 -10.14 -12.39
C GLY A 34 -15.84 -9.99 -11.64
N THR A 35 -15.22 -8.83 -11.78
CA THR A 35 -14.00 -8.51 -11.03
C THR A 35 -14.36 -7.81 -9.74
N LEU A 36 -13.84 -8.29 -8.60
CA LEU A 36 -14.06 -7.60 -7.33
C LEU A 36 -13.29 -6.28 -7.34
N ARG A 37 -13.99 -5.22 -7.01
CA ARG A 37 -13.45 -3.89 -6.76
C ARG A 37 -13.65 -3.55 -5.30
N THR A 38 -12.66 -2.97 -4.68
CA THR A 38 -12.79 -2.32 -3.38
C THR A 38 -12.64 -0.82 -3.58
N TRP A 39 -13.06 -0.02 -2.62
CA TRP A 39 -12.85 1.42 -2.61
C TRP A 39 -12.62 1.90 -1.20
N HIS A 40 -11.84 2.96 -1.11
CA HIS A 40 -11.51 3.65 0.13
C HIS A 40 -11.75 5.13 -0.10
N GLY A 41 -12.33 5.80 0.88
CA GLY A 41 -12.36 7.25 0.91
C GLY A 41 -11.25 7.75 1.82
N ASP A 42 -10.41 8.64 1.32
CA ASP A 42 -9.13 8.99 1.90
C ASP A 42 -9.16 10.38 2.53
N THR A 43 -9.01 10.44 3.85
CA THR A 43 -8.73 11.69 4.59
C THR A 43 -7.24 11.93 4.74
N PHE A 44 -6.41 10.94 4.40
CA PHE A 44 -4.97 10.86 4.68
C PHE A 44 -4.59 10.82 6.17
N ALA A 45 -5.55 10.60 7.02
CA ALA A 45 -5.37 10.36 8.46
C ALA A 45 -6.06 9.06 8.89
N THR A 46 -7.27 8.84 8.41
CA THR A 46 -8.07 7.63 8.68
C THR A 46 -8.89 7.27 7.44
N PRO A 47 -9.04 5.98 7.11
CA PRO A 47 -9.93 5.58 6.02
C PRO A 47 -11.39 5.87 6.40
N VAL A 48 -12.17 6.33 5.43
CA VAL A 48 -13.61 6.52 5.56
C VAL A 48 -14.31 5.94 4.33
N GLY A 49 -15.48 5.35 4.51
CA GLY A 49 -16.29 4.86 3.39
C GLY A 49 -15.69 3.68 2.64
N VAL A 50 -15.09 2.73 3.36
CA VAL A 50 -14.58 1.47 2.78
C VAL A 50 -15.74 0.62 2.27
N GLY A 51 -15.63 0.09 1.05
CA GLY A 51 -16.64 -0.77 0.48
C GLY A 51 -16.07 -1.76 -0.56
N ALA A 52 -16.93 -2.67 -0.99
CA ALA A 52 -16.63 -3.64 -2.04
C ALA A 52 -17.79 -3.78 -3.00
N GLY A 53 -17.51 -4.12 -4.26
CA GLY A 53 -18.50 -4.38 -5.30
C GLY A 53 -17.95 -5.25 -6.39
N VAL A 54 -18.83 -5.85 -7.19
CA VAL A 54 -18.45 -6.66 -8.34
C VAL A 54 -18.65 -5.85 -9.62
N ASP A 55 -17.55 -5.62 -10.32
CA ASP A 55 -17.55 -4.97 -11.63
C ASP A 55 -17.94 -5.99 -12.69
N THR A 56 -19.13 -5.82 -13.23
CA THR A 56 -19.70 -6.67 -14.27
C THR A 56 -19.56 -5.98 -15.64
N THR A 57 -19.46 -6.76 -16.69
CA THR A 57 -19.38 -6.22 -18.07
C THR A 57 -20.66 -5.52 -18.54
N VAL A 58 -21.76 -5.69 -17.83
CA VAL A 58 -23.08 -5.20 -18.24
C VAL A 58 -23.59 -4.06 -17.35
N ALA A 59 -23.44 -4.19 -16.03
CA ALA A 59 -24.03 -3.26 -15.05
C ALA A 59 -23.01 -2.33 -14.37
N GLY A 60 -21.72 -2.41 -14.75
CA GLY A 60 -20.64 -1.73 -14.03
C GLY A 60 -20.45 -2.30 -12.63
N VAL A 61 -19.93 -1.48 -11.70
CA VAL A 61 -19.70 -1.93 -10.32
C VAL A 61 -21.00 -2.02 -9.55
N VAL A 62 -21.37 -3.23 -9.15
CA VAL A 62 -22.52 -3.52 -8.30
C VAL A 62 -22.05 -3.62 -6.86
N PRO A 63 -22.44 -2.71 -5.95
CA PRO A 63 -22.01 -2.73 -4.57
C PRO A 63 -22.46 -4.01 -3.85
N LEU A 64 -21.59 -4.54 -2.99
CA LEU A 64 -21.91 -5.65 -2.08
C LEU A 64 -22.37 -5.12 -0.73
N GLU A 65 -23.47 -5.68 -0.19
CA GLU A 65 -23.94 -5.34 1.14
C GLU A 65 -23.06 -6.02 2.20
N ALA A 66 -22.59 -5.22 3.19
CA ALA A 66 -21.88 -5.66 4.40
C ALA A 66 -20.94 -6.87 4.17
N ALA A 67 -20.04 -6.76 3.22
CA ALA A 67 -19.12 -7.84 2.92
C ALA A 67 -18.24 -8.14 4.14
N ASP A 68 -18.06 -9.42 4.43
CA ASP A 68 -17.02 -9.89 5.35
C ASP A 68 -15.69 -9.24 4.97
N PRO A 69 -14.91 -8.70 5.93
CA PRO A 69 -13.61 -8.09 5.67
C PRO A 69 -12.66 -8.96 4.83
N SER A 70 -12.80 -10.28 4.88
CA SER A 70 -12.05 -11.22 4.03
C SER A 70 -12.28 -11.03 2.53
N VAL A 71 -13.40 -10.42 2.13
CA VAL A 71 -13.72 -10.11 0.72
C VAL A 71 -12.69 -9.15 0.13
N HIS A 72 -12.14 -8.22 0.92
CA HIS A 72 -11.12 -7.28 0.47
C HIS A 72 -9.85 -7.98 -0.04
N ALA A 73 -9.52 -9.16 0.48
CA ALA A 73 -8.39 -9.97 0.00
C ALA A 73 -8.61 -10.53 -1.42
N LEU A 74 -9.84 -10.44 -1.95
CA LEU A 74 -10.19 -10.84 -3.31
C LEU A 74 -10.19 -9.66 -4.31
N ALA A 75 -9.82 -8.46 -3.88
CA ALA A 75 -9.75 -7.29 -4.75
C ALA A 75 -8.95 -7.59 -6.04
N GLY A 76 -9.47 -7.17 -7.17
CA GLY A 76 -8.88 -7.43 -8.50
C GLY A 76 -9.09 -8.84 -9.05
N LYS A 77 -9.53 -9.81 -8.25
CA LYS A 77 -9.78 -11.18 -8.73
C LYS A 77 -11.15 -11.31 -9.40
N LYS A 78 -11.26 -12.27 -10.31
CA LYS A 78 -12.57 -12.72 -10.78
C LYS A 78 -13.26 -13.42 -9.63
N VAL A 79 -14.51 -13.03 -9.36
CA VAL A 79 -15.31 -13.57 -8.28
C VAL A 79 -16.68 -14.00 -8.76
N ARG A 80 -17.27 -14.90 -7.98
CA ARG A 80 -18.66 -15.32 -8.07
C ARG A 80 -19.31 -15.15 -6.72
N ALA A 81 -20.44 -14.44 -6.67
CA ALA A 81 -21.26 -14.25 -5.48
C ALA A 81 -22.68 -14.76 -5.77
N LYS A 82 -23.27 -15.52 -4.83
CA LYS A 82 -24.68 -15.91 -4.87
C LYS A 82 -25.45 -15.10 -3.84
N GLY A 83 -26.59 -14.56 -4.24
CA GLY A 83 -27.37 -13.69 -3.33
C GLY A 83 -28.59 -13.08 -4.01
N GLU A 84 -29.01 -11.97 -3.47
CA GLU A 84 -30.18 -11.21 -3.94
C GLU A 84 -29.83 -9.75 -4.13
N ARG A 85 -30.41 -9.13 -5.15
CA ARG A 85 -30.25 -7.70 -5.39
C ARG A 85 -31.37 -6.92 -4.67
N ARG A 86 -30.97 -5.96 -3.84
CA ARG A 86 -31.88 -5.09 -3.06
C ARG A 86 -31.46 -3.63 -3.23
N ASN A 87 -32.34 -2.77 -3.71
CA ASN A 87 -32.10 -1.32 -3.85
C ASN A 87 -30.75 -0.97 -4.53
N GLY A 88 -30.36 -1.73 -5.57
CA GLY A 88 -29.10 -1.49 -6.27
C GLY A 88 -27.85 -2.11 -5.63
N VAL A 89 -27.97 -2.69 -4.45
CA VAL A 89 -26.88 -3.38 -3.71
C VAL A 89 -27.12 -4.89 -3.79
N PHE A 90 -26.06 -5.68 -3.85
CA PHE A 90 -26.11 -7.13 -3.88
C PHE A 90 -25.80 -7.72 -2.51
N ALA A 91 -26.78 -8.36 -1.88
CA ALA A 91 -26.61 -9.08 -0.62
C ALA A 91 -26.13 -10.51 -0.90
N ALA A 92 -24.85 -10.79 -0.68
CA ALA A 92 -24.25 -12.11 -0.89
C ALA A 92 -24.64 -13.05 0.28
N THR A 93 -25.56 -13.97 0.04
CA THR A 93 -26.03 -14.94 1.04
C THR A 93 -25.17 -16.22 1.12
N GLY A 94 -24.37 -16.49 0.08
CA GLY A 94 -23.49 -17.65 -0.02
C GLY A 94 -21.98 -17.31 0.02
N GLY A 95 -21.65 -16.08 0.48
CA GLY A 95 -20.28 -15.58 0.45
C GLY A 95 -19.81 -15.20 -0.98
N VAL A 96 -18.61 -14.62 -1.05
CA VAL A 96 -17.93 -14.25 -2.29
C VAL A 96 -16.74 -15.19 -2.48
N GLN A 97 -16.69 -15.89 -3.60
CA GLN A 97 -15.65 -16.86 -3.89
C GLN A 97 -14.81 -16.41 -5.07
N ALA A 98 -13.49 -16.66 -5.01
CA ALA A 98 -12.62 -16.47 -6.15
C ALA A 98 -13.03 -17.44 -7.28
N ALA A 99 -13.22 -16.94 -8.48
CA ALA A 99 -13.56 -17.70 -9.69
C ALA A 99 -12.37 -17.85 -10.66
N GLY A 100 -11.20 -17.31 -10.29
CA GLY A 100 -9.96 -17.36 -11.05
C GLY A 100 -8.96 -16.35 -10.52
N GLU A 101 -7.69 -16.56 -10.84
CA GLU A 101 -6.65 -15.56 -10.54
C GLU A 101 -6.68 -14.47 -11.63
N ALA A 102 -6.78 -13.21 -11.22
CA ALA A 102 -6.40 -12.10 -12.08
C ALA A 102 -4.88 -11.94 -11.99
N THR A 103 -4.16 -12.26 -13.04
CA THR A 103 -2.78 -11.79 -13.17
C THR A 103 -2.84 -10.27 -13.36
N ALA A 104 -2.36 -9.53 -12.37
CA ALA A 104 -2.19 -8.09 -12.53
C ALA A 104 -1.21 -7.87 -13.69
N ALA A 105 -1.69 -7.31 -14.80
CA ALA A 105 -0.81 -6.89 -15.89
C ALA A 105 0.00 -5.67 -15.42
N ALA A 106 1.26 -5.58 -15.85
CA ALA A 106 2.08 -4.42 -15.56
C ALA A 106 1.40 -3.12 -16.03
N VAL A 107 1.42 -2.10 -15.19
CA VAL A 107 0.85 -0.78 -15.48
C VAL A 107 1.90 0.06 -16.21
N THR A 108 1.98 -0.12 -17.51
CA THR A 108 2.98 0.53 -18.37
C THR A 108 2.37 1.18 -19.60
N GLY A 109 3.16 1.96 -20.34
CA GLY A 109 2.73 2.72 -21.51
C GLY A 109 1.94 3.97 -21.15
N THR A 110 1.41 4.65 -22.14
CA THR A 110 0.61 5.86 -21.92
C THR A 110 -0.82 5.51 -21.54
N LYS A 111 -1.29 6.01 -20.39
CA LYS A 111 -2.68 5.89 -19.95
C LYS A 111 -3.45 7.15 -20.27
N SER A 112 -4.60 6.99 -20.94
CA SER A 112 -5.48 8.11 -21.26
C SER A 112 -6.41 8.42 -20.09
N VAL A 113 -6.40 9.69 -19.62
CA VAL A 113 -7.14 10.16 -18.43
C VAL A 113 -8.04 11.33 -18.83
N ALA A 114 -9.34 11.22 -18.58
CA ALA A 114 -10.25 12.36 -18.61
C ALA A 114 -10.44 12.92 -17.20
N VAL A 115 -10.26 14.23 -17.02
CA VAL A 115 -10.65 14.92 -15.79
C VAL A 115 -11.97 15.64 -16.03
N LEU A 116 -13.03 15.24 -15.33
CA LEU A 116 -14.35 15.87 -15.41
C LEU A 116 -14.55 16.80 -14.22
N LEU A 117 -14.60 18.10 -14.50
CA LEU A 117 -14.94 19.13 -13.52
C LEU A 117 -16.45 19.32 -13.50
N PHE A 118 -17.06 19.12 -12.36
CA PHE A 118 -18.49 19.37 -12.19
C PHE A 118 -18.78 20.07 -10.86
N ASN A 119 -19.92 20.72 -10.80
CA ASN A 119 -20.46 21.33 -9.60
C ASN A 119 -21.94 20.96 -9.43
N PHE A 120 -22.57 21.41 -8.38
CA PHE A 120 -23.88 20.94 -7.94
C PHE A 120 -24.97 21.98 -8.18
N SER A 121 -26.22 21.56 -8.26
CA SER A 121 -27.37 22.46 -8.40
C SER A 121 -27.47 23.48 -7.25
N ASN A 122 -26.99 23.14 -6.05
CA ASN A 122 -26.99 24.02 -4.86
C ASN A 122 -25.60 24.64 -4.56
N ASN A 123 -24.56 24.30 -5.31
CA ASN A 123 -23.21 24.86 -5.16
C ASN A 123 -22.51 24.89 -6.53
N THR A 124 -22.61 26.01 -7.23
CA THR A 124 -22.06 26.21 -8.57
C THR A 124 -20.62 26.77 -8.56
N ALA A 125 -19.91 26.70 -7.43
CA ALA A 125 -18.52 27.14 -7.32
C ALA A 125 -17.62 26.40 -8.33
N GLN A 126 -16.62 27.11 -8.85
CA GLN A 126 -15.59 26.60 -9.78
C GLN A 126 -14.22 26.96 -9.21
N PRO A 127 -13.73 26.22 -8.19
CA PRO A 127 -12.52 26.59 -7.45
C PRO A 127 -11.24 26.52 -8.29
N TRP A 128 -11.28 25.89 -9.47
CA TRP A 128 -10.12 25.76 -10.36
C TRP A 128 -10.48 26.11 -11.79
N THR A 129 -9.54 26.66 -12.54
CA THR A 129 -9.64 26.73 -14.00
C THR A 129 -9.25 25.37 -14.61
N THR A 130 -9.76 25.07 -15.80
CA THR A 130 -9.36 23.85 -16.55
C THR A 130 -7.84 23.82 -16.81
N SER A 131 -7.23 24.99 -17.08
CA SER A 131 -5.79 25.12 -17.28
C SER A 131 -5.00 24.82 -15.99
N ALA A 132 -5.47 25.29 -14.83
CA ALA A 132 -4.82 24.99 -13.55
C ALA A 132 -4.87 23.48 -13.24
N VAL A 133 -6.02 22.84 -13.48
CA VAL A 133 -6.17 21.39 -13.30
C VAL A 133 -5.29 20.62 -14.29
N ARG A 134 -5.22 21.08 -15.56
CA ARG A 134 -4.34 20.50 -16.55
C ARG A 134 -2.86 20.58 -16.11
N GLY A 135 -2.47 21.72 -15.55
CA GLY A 135 -1.14 21.89 -14.97
C GLY A 135 -0.84 20.88 -13.87
N VAL A 136 -1.77 20.68 -12.92
CA VAL A 136 -1.59 19.69 -11.82
C VAL A 136 -1.50 18.28 -12.35
N VAL A 137 -2.31 17.89 -13.34
CA VAL A 137 -2.40 16.49 -13.75
C VAL A 137 -1.37 16.15 -14.83
N PHE A 138 -1.10 17.05 -15.80
CA PHE A 138 -0.35 16.69 -17.01
C PHE A 138 0.90 17.56 -17.27
N ASP A 139 0.84 18.88 -17.08
CA ASP A 139 1.76 19.79 -17.79
C ASP A 139 2.89 20.36 -16.92
N ASN A 140 2.71 20.48 -15.59
CA ASN A 140 3.72 21.05 -14.72
C ASN A 140 4.88 20.06 -14.48
N ALA A 141 6.07 20.57 -14.19
CA ALA A 141 7.22 19.76 -13.81
C ALA A 141 7.00 18.91 -12.54
N ASN A 142 6.01 19.27 -11.73
CA ASN A 142 5.55 18.53 -10.56
C ASN A 142 4.11 18.02 -10.75
N SER A 143 3.72 17.73 -11.99
CA SER A 143 2.41 17.15 -12.30
C SER A 143 2.31 15.68 -11.87
N VAL A 144 1.10 15.17 -11.90
CA VAL A 144 0.83 13.74 -11.66
C VAL A 144 1.45 12.88 -12.77
N ASP A 145 1.46 13.34 -14.03
CA ASP A 145 2.14 12.65 -15.13
C ASP A 145 3.64 12.54 -14.87
N GLU A 146 4.30 13.66 -14.54
CA GLU A 146 5.74 13.65 -14.26
C GLU A 146 6.08 12.78 -13.05
N TYR A 147 5.25 12.84 -11.99
CA TYR A 147 5.38 11.95 -10.84
C TYR A 147 5.37 10.46 -11.24
N TYR A 148 4.42 10.05 -12.09
CA TYR A 148 4.32 8.66 -12.52
C TYR A 148 5.41 8.26 -13.51
N ARG A 149 5.83 9.18 -14.38
CA ARG A 149 7.00 8.96 -15.26
C ARG A 149 8.25 8.68 -14.43
N ASP A 150 8.51 9.53 -13.46
CA ASP A 150 9.70 9.41 -12.60
C ASP A 150 9.61 8.14 -11.75
N ALA A 151 8.52 7.92 -11.01
CA ALA A 151 8.31 6.76 -10.15
C ALA A 151 8.41 5.41 -10.89
N SER A 152 8.07 5.37 -12.17
CA SER A 152 8.05 4.17 -13.02
C SER A 152 9.30 4.01 -13.88
N TYR A 153 10.32 4.83 -13.72
CA TYR A 153 11.52 4.85 -14.60
C TYR A 153 11.17 5.08 -16.09
N GLY A 154 10.20 5.95 -16.36
CA GLY A 154 9.69 6.23 -17.70
C GLY A 154 8.78 5.17 -18.30
N GLN A 155 8.41 4.12 -17.56
CA GLN A 155 7.58 3.03 -18.07
C GLN A 155 6.09 3.40 -18.15
N LEU A 156 5.61 4.35 -17.33
CA LEU A 156 4.23 4.84 -17.32
C LEU A 156 4.21 6.33 -17.64
N ALA A 157 3.28 6.74 -18.47
CA ALA A 157 2.96 8.13 -18.75
C ALA A 157 1.45 8.33 -18.70
N LEU A 158 1.01 9.55 -18.37
CA LEU A 158 -0.39 9.95 -18.46
C LEU A 158 -0.56 10.96 -19.60
N SER A 159 -1.66 10.85 -20.31
CA SER A 159 -2.08 11.85 -21.29
C SER A 159 -3.58 12.03 -21.21
N GLY A 160 -4.09 13.19 -21.56
CA GLY A 160 -5.53 13.37 -21.55
C GLY A 160 -5.98 14.82 -21.52
N ASP A 161 -7.24 15.01 -21.13
CA ASP A 161 -7.91 16.28 -21.23
C ASP A 161 -8.72 16.59 -19.98
N VAL A 162 -8.96 17.89 -19.75
CA VAL A 162 -9.79 18.41 -18.69
C VAL A 162 -11.05 19.02 -19.29
N PHE A 163 -12.21 18.53 -18.85
CA PHE A 163 -13.52 18.94 -19.36
C PHE A 163 -14.38 19.58 -18.27
N GLY A 164 -15.27 20.42 -18.63
CA GLY A 164 -16.23 21.07 -17.73
C GLY A 164 -15.93 22.57 -17.58
N TRP A 165 -16.58 23.26 -16.70
CA TRP A 165 -17.40 22.78 -15.57
C TRP A 165 -18.81 22.39 -16.05
N TYR A 166 -19.31 21.29 -15.53
CA TYR A 166 -20.69 20.86 -15.76
C TYR A 166 -21.50 21.00 -14.46
N THR A 167 -22.61 21.71 -14.49
CA THR A 167 -23.53 21.73 -13.34
C THR A 167 -24.44 20.51 -13.43
N ILE A 168 -24.34 19.61 -12.44
CA ILE A 168 -25.18 18.43 -12.33
C ILE A 168 -26.51 18.75 -11.64
N ASP A 169 -27.51 17.87 -11.81
CA ASP A 169 -28.84 18.10 -11.27
C ASP A 169 -28.94 17.80 -9.76
N SER A 170 -28.06 16.95 -9.27
CA SER A 170 -27.94 16.61 -7.85
C SER A 170 -27.38 17.77 -7.01
N SER A 171 -27.75 17.78 -5.72
CA SER A 171 -27.10 18.61 -4.70
C SER A 171 -25.86 17.89 -4.13
N ASN A 172 -24.99 18.63 -3.42
CA ASN A 172 -23.82 18.07 -2.74
C ASN A 172 -24.13 17.43 -1.38
N ALA A 173 -25.41 17.18 -1.06
CA ALA A 173 -25.82 16.52 0.15
C ALA A 173 -25.74 14.98 -0.01
N GLY A 174 -25.43 14.27 1.07
CA GLY A 174 -25.55 12.81 1.15
C GLY A 174 -24.46 12.00 0.44
N CYS A 175 -23.40 12.62 -0.06
CA CYS A 175 -22.24 11.95 -0.69
C CYS A 175 -22.59 10.86 -1.73
N ALA A 176 -23.51 11.18 -2.65
CA ALA A 176 -23.96 10.26 -3.69
C ALA A 176 -22.99 10.23 -4.89
N TYR A 177 -21.70 10.03 -4.64
CA TYR A 177 -20.60 10.20 -5.60
C TYR A 177 -20.76 9.40 -6.89
N THR A 178 -21.37 8.20 -6.84
CA THR A 178 -21.67 7.40 -8.04
C THR A 178 -22.77 8.00 -8.88
N THR A 179 -23.82 8.54 -8.27
CA THR A 179 -24.88 9.29 -8.96
C THR A 179 -24.31 10.56 -9.60
N TRP A 180 -23.52 11.32 -8.84
CA TRP A 180 -22.87 12.53 -9.33
C TRP A 180 -21.96 12.26 -10.53
N ALA A 181 -21.19 11.16 -10.50
CA ALA A 181 -20.34 10.75 -11.60
C ALA A 181 -21.19 10.41 -12.86
N ASN A 182 -22.31 9.71 -12.69
CA ASN A 182 -23.20 9.37 -13.81
C ASN A 182 -23.83 10.63 -14.43
N GLU A 183 -24.26 11.56 -13.62
CA GLU A 183 -24.80 12.85 -14.12
C GLU A 183 -23.70 13.67 -14.82
N ALA A 184 -22.50 13.75 -14.25
CA ALA A 184 -21.37 14.45 -14.87
C ALA A 184 -20.99 13.83 -16.22
N ARG A 185 -20.98 12.49 -16.32
CA ARG A 185 -20.76 11.77 -17.60
C ARG A 185 -21.86 12.10 -18.62
N ALA A 186 -23.12 12.14 -18.20
CA ALA A 186 -24.24 12.49 -19.09
C ALA A 186 -24.11 13.93 -19.61
N LYS A 187 -23.76 14.89 -18.74
CA LYS A 187 -23.54 16.30 -19.14
C LYS A 187 -22.35 16.42 -20.09
N ALA A 188 -21.24 15.73 -19.82
CA ALA A 188 -20.06 15.73 -20.69
C ALA A 188 -20.39 15.12 -22.08
N SER A 189 -21.11 14.00 -22.10
CA SER A 189 -21.57 13.38 -23.35
C SER A 189 -22.50 14.30 -24.17
N ALA A 190 -23.42 14.98 -23.50
CA ALA A 190 -24.29 15.97 -24.13
C ALA A 190 -23.50 17.16 -24.70
N ALA A 191 -22.34 17.48 -24.13
CA ALA A 191 -21.40 18.48 -24.65
C ALA A 191 -20.45 17.95 -25.74
N GLY A 192 -20.65 16.70 -26.22
CA GLY A 192 -19.87 16.10 -27.29
C GLY A 192 -18.58 15.41 -26.86
N VAL A 193 -18.34 15.21 -25.54
CA VAL A 193 -17.14 14.53 -25.04
C VAL A 193 -17.30 13.02 -25.18
N SER A 194 -16.38 12.36 -25.90
CA SER A 194 -16.31 10.91 -26.04
C SER A 194 -15.50 10.28 -24.92
N LEU A 195 -16.14 9.99 -23.78
CA LEU A 195 -15.48 9.44 -22.61
C LEU A 195 -14.98 7.99 -22.80
N SER A 196 -15.47 7.27 -23.80
CA SER A 196 -14.99 5.94 -24.17
C SER A 196 -13.56 5.92 -24.72
N SER A 197 -13.03 7.09 -25.11
CA SER A 197 -11.64 7.25 -25.56
C SER A 197 -10.63 7.28 -24.42
N TYR A 198 -11.08 7.34 -23.17
CA TYR A 198 -10.23 7.44 -21.97
C TYR A 198 -10.32 6.17 -21.15
N GLN A 199 -9.15 5.72 -20.66
CA GLN A 199 -9.04 4.53 -19.81
C GLN A 199 -9.42 4.82 -18.36
N TYR A 200 -9.15 6.04 -17.89
CA TYR A 200 -9.41 6.48 -16.52
C TYR A 200 -10.21 7.78 -16.51
N ILE A 201 -11.06 7.94 -15.52
CA ILE A 201 -11.84 9.17 -15.34
C ILE A 201 -11.67 9.66 -13.90
N VAL A 202 -11.17 10.89 -13.77
CA VAL A 202 -11.04 11.61 -12.52
C VAL A 202 -12.21 12.59 -12.43
N TYR A 203 -13.10 12.39 -11.46
CA TYR A 203 -14.23 13.27 -11.18
C TYR A 203 -13.81 14.27 -10.12
N ALA A 204 -13.84 15.58 -10.42
CA ALA A 204 -13.41 16.59 -9.48
C ALA A 204 -14.51 17.64 -9.27
N PHE A 205 -14.75 18.01 -8.02
CA PHE A 205 -15.85 18.88 -7.63
C PHE A 205 -15.49 19.76 -6.42
N PRO A 206 -16.20 20.88 -6.20
CA PRO A 206 -16.05 21.70 -5.02
C PRO A 206 -16.30 20.88 -3.76
N GLN A 207 -15.60 21.18 -2.67
CA GLN A 207 -15.71 20.43 -1.44
C GLN A 207 -17.16 20.17 -1.02
N ALA A 208 -17.50 18.91 -0.89
CA ALA A 208 -18.75 18.41 -0.34
C ALA A 208 -18.46 17.77 1.01
N SER A 209 -18.74 18.50 2.09
CA SER A 209 -18.45 18.05 3.47
C SER A 209 -19.20 16.78 3.88
N SER A 210 -20.30 16.47 3.17
CA SER A 210 -21.08 15.23 3.37
C SER A 210 -20.28 13.96 3.05
N CYS A 211 -19.19 14.05 2.28
CA CYS A 211 -18.37 12.89 1.89
C CYS A 211 -17.34 12.51 2.97
N GLY A 212 -16.82 13.46 3.73
CA GLY A 212 -15.86 13.21 4.80
C GLY A 212 -14.47 12.77 4.34
N TRP A 213 -14.19 12.71 3.02
CA TRP A 213 -12.91 12.34 2.43
C TRP A 213 -12.43 13.41 1.42
N ALA A 214 -11.14 13.44 1.13
CA ALA A 214 -10.53 14.32 0.14
C ALA A 214 -10.42 13.66 -1.24
N GLY A 215 -10.22 12.37 -1.27
CA GLY A 215 -10.20 11.51 -2.45
C GLY A 215 -10.91 10.20 -2.22
N LEU A 216 -11.29 9.52 -3.29
CA LEU A 216 -11.83 8.17 -3.30
C LEU A 216 -11.51 7.52 -4.63
N ALA A 217 -11.09 6.25 -4.63
CA ALA A 217 -10.89 5.51 -5.86
C ALA A 217 -11.31 4.04 -5.74
N TYR A 218 -11.59 3.43 -6.88
CA TYR A 218 -11.68 1.98 -6.98
C TYR A 218 -10.29 1.34 -7.00
N LEU A 219 -10.11 0.28 -6.26
CA LEU A 219 -8.89 -0.52 -6.15
C LEU A 219 -9.11 -1.98 -6.63
N PRO A 220 -8.52 -2.41 -7.75
CA PRO A 220 -8.11 -1.58 -8.87
C PRO A 220 -9.32 -1.07 -9.65
N GLY A 221 -9.18 -0.02 -10.44
CA GLY A 221 -10.31 0.48 -11.21
C GLY A 221 -9.98 1.56 -12.20
N THR A 222 -11.02 2.26 -12.67
CA THR A 222 -10.88 3.29 -13.71
C THR A 222 -11.54 4.61 -13.32
N GLY A 223 -12.08 4.70 -12.10
CA GLY A 223 -12.73 5.91 -11.59
C GLY A 223 -12.14 6.35 -10.26
N SER A 224 -11.93 7.65 -10.13
CA SER A 224 -11.53 8.30 -8.89
C SER A 224 -12.26 9.64 -8.72
N TRP A 225 -12.47 10.05 -7.47
CA TRP A 225 -13.22 11.25 -7.09
C TRP A 225 -12.36 12.14 -6.22
N ILE A 226 -12.30 13.43 -6.57
CA ILE A 226 -11.49 14.45 -5.88
C ILE A 226 -12.43 15.48 -5.27
N ASN A 227 -12.49 15.50 -3.96
CA ASN A 227 -13.40 16.33 -3.17
C ASN A 227 -12.68 17.59 -2.64
N GLY A 228 -12.66 18.64 -3.45
CA GLY A 228 -12.15 19.95 -3.06
C GLY A 228 -10.61 20.10 -3.01
N ALA A 229 -9.84 19.03 -3.25
CA ALA A 229 -8.39 19.00 -3.06
C ALA A 229 -7.63 18.60 -4.33
N MET A 230 -7.67 19.46 -5.38
CA MET A 230 -6.98 19.23 -6.64
C MET A 230 -5.45 19.44 -6.49
N THR A 231 -4.77 18.45 -5.98
CA THR A 231 -3.31 18.44 -5.75
C THR A 231 -2.69 17.15 -6.26
N LEU A 232 -1.37 17.16 -6.54
CA LEU A 232 -0.63 15.94 -6.89
C LEU A 232 -0.83 14.84 -5.83
N ARG A 233 -0.76 15.20 -4.54
CA ARG A 233 -0.95 14.23 -3.45
C ARG A 233 -2.25 13.46 -3.59
N VAL A 234 -3.38 14.16 -3.76
CA VAL A 234 -4.69 13.51 -3.81
C VAL A 234 -4.87 12.78 -5.13
N VAL A 235 -4.68 13.46 -6.27
CA VAL A 235 -4.89 12.83 -7.59
C VAL A 235 -3.91 11.68 -7.84
N GLY A 236 -2.64 11.84 -7.44
CA GLY A 236 -1.62 10.79 -7.58
C GLY A 236 -1.89 9.59 -6.69
N HIS A 237 -2.39 9.81 -5.46
CA HIS A 237 -2.80 8.75 -4.55
C HIS A 237 -3.99 7.94 -5.13
N GLU A 238 -5.05 8.63 -5.55
CA GLU A 238 -6.25 7.97 -6.08
C GLU A 238 -5.97 7.20 -7.39
N LEU A 239 -5.13 7.73 -8.26
CA LEU A 239 -4.67 6.99 -9.44
C LEU A 239 -3.81 5.79 -9.08
N GLY A 240 -3.04 5.86 -7.98
CA GLY A 240 -2.33 4.69 -7.43
C GLY A 240 -3.27 3.55 -7.11
N HIS A 241 -4.41 3.83 -6.47
CA HIS A 241 -5.47 2.83 -6.26
C HIS A 241 -6.03 2.30 -7.57
N ASN A 242 -6.34 3.18 -8.51
CA ASN A 242 -6.83 2.74 -9.82
C ASN A 242 -5.83 1.81 -10.53
N PHE A 243 -4.53 2.03 -10.37
CA PHE A 243 -3.48 1.19 -10.94
C PHE A 243 -3.28 -0.12 -10.18
N GLY A 244 -3.76 -0.24 -8.95
CA GLY A 244 -3.78 -1.49 -8.21
C GLY A 244 -2.83 -1.55 -7.01
N VAL A 245 -2.49 -0.42 -6.39
CA VAL A 245 -1.76 -0.42 -5.13
C VAL A 245 -2.64 0.08 -3.98
N HIS A 246 -2.48 -0.55 -2.82
CA HIS A 246 -3.17 -0.18 -1.59
C HIS A 246 -2.34 0.83 -0.78
N HIS A 247 -2.83 1.23 0.41
CA HIS A 247 -2.09 2.11 1.31
C HIS A 247 -0.77 1.52 1.77
N ALA A 248 0.16 2.41 2.14
CA ALA A 248 1.39 2.08 2.83
C ALA A 248 1.25 2.46 4.31
N SER A 249 1.22 1.43 5.15
CA SER A 249 1.02 1.53 6.59
C SER A 249 2.34 1.43 7.34
N THR A 250 2.31 1.71 8.64
CA THR A 250 3.38 1.37 9.57
C THR A 250 2.98 0.19 10.45
N LEU A 251 3.97 -0.49 11.01
CA LEU A 251 3.82 -1.53 12.00
C LEU A 251 4.59 -1.13 13.27
N ALA A 252 3.89 -0.57 14.25
CA ALA A 252 4.44 -0.20 15.55
C ALA A 252 4.27 -1.36 16.53
N CYS A 253 5.35 -1.86 17.10
CA CYS A 253 5.32 -2.94 18.07
C CYS A 253 5.76 -2.46 19.46
N SER A 254 5.22 -3.08 20.51
CA SER A 254 5.65 -2.85 21.89
C SER A 254 5.67 -4.15 22.69
N ASN A 255 6.71 -4.34 23.51
CA ASN A 255 6.86 -5.47 24.40
C ASN A 255 6.89 -4.99 25.87
N GLY A 256 5.89 -5.40 26.65
CA GLY A 256 5.74 -4.95 28.03
C GLY A 256 5.60 -3.43 28.18
N GLY A 257 5.05 -2.73 27.18
CA GLY A 257 4.90 -1.27 27.15
C GLY A 257 6.12 -0.51 26.60
N SER A 258 7.23 -1.19 26.29
CA SER A 258 8.39 -0.57 25.65
C SER A 258 8.34 -0.78 24.13
N PRO A 259 8.63 0.25 23.32
CA PRO A 259 8.70 0.09 21.86
C PRO A 259 9.70 -0.98 21.44
N SER A 260 9.37 -1.72 20.39
CA SER A 260 10.19 -2.83 19.87
C SER A 260 9.99 -2.97 18.36
N THR A 261 10.97 -3.56 17.68
CA THR A 261 10.91 -3.69 16.21
C THR A 261 9.90 -4.74 15.76
N PHE A 262 9.86 -5.93 16.36
CA PHE A 262 8.98 -7.03 15.91
C PHE A 262 8.31 -7.79 17.06
N THR A 263 8.60 -7.46 18.32
CA THR A 263 8.17 -8.27 19.46
C THR A 263 7.00 -7.66 20.21
N GLY A 264 6.20 -8.50 20.87
CA GLY A 264 5.06 -8.11 21.67
C GLY A 264 3.81 -7.83 20.85
N ILE A 265 3.08 -6.78 21.20
CA ILE A 265 1.85 -6.39 20.51
C ILE A 265 2.19 -5.40 19.40
N CYS A 266 1.84 -5.75 18.17
CA CYS A 266 2.06 -4.89 17.01
C CYS A 266 0.74 -4.28 16.53
N THR A 267 0.71 -2.96 16.35
CA THR A 267 -0.42 -2.20 15.85
C THR A 267 -0.06 -1.62 14.48
N GLN A 268 -0.96 -1.82 13.53
CA GLN A 268 -0.85 -1.21 12.21
C GLN A 268 -1.49 0.17 12.23
N SER A 269 -0.78 1.18 11.70
CA SER A 269 -1.35 2.49 11.40
C SER A 269 -1.44 2.67 9.89
N GLU A 270 -2.66 2.75 9.40
CA GLU A 270 -2.93 3.01 7.98
C GLU A 270 -2.43 4.41 7.61
N TYR A 271 -1.93 4.58 6.39
CA TYR A 271 -1.20 5.78 5.90
C TYR A 271 0.08 6.15 6.67
N GLY A 272 0.52 5.35 7.63
CA GLY A 272 1.62 5.73 8.51
C GLY A 272 3.00 5.84 7.82
N ASP A 273 3.22 5.19 6.67
CA ASP A 273 4.53 5.21 5.97
C ASP A 273 4.86 6.61 5.45
N PRO A 274 5.88 7.30 6.00
CA PRO A 274 6.20 8.68 5.63
C PRO A 274 6.98 8.79 4.31
N PHE A 275 7.29 7.68 3.66
CA PHE A 275 8.18 7.61 2.51
C PHE A 275 7.48 7.34 1.19
N THR A 276 6.15 7.43 1.12
CA THR A 276 5.40 7.18 -0.11
C THR A 276 4.09 7.96 -0.15
N VAL A 277 3.66 8.35 -1.36
CA VAL A 277 2.37 9.01 -1.58
C VAL A 277 1.18 8.15 -1.14
N MET A 278 1.32 6.81 -1.14
CA MET A 278 0.30 5.89 -0.64
C MET A 278 0.27 5.80 0.90
N GLY A 279 1.15 6.52 1.58
CA GLY A 279 1.21 6.71 3.03
C GLY A 279 0.97 8.16 3.42
N SER A 280 1.77 8.69 4.35
CA SER A 280 1.64 10.06 4.84
C SER A 280 2.43 11.11 4.05
N ALA A 281 3.32 10.70 3.14
CA ALA A 281 4.13 11.64 2.35
C ALA A 281 3.30 12.47 1.38
N GLN A 282 3.72 13.71 1.11
CA GLN A 282 3.01 14.61 0.18
C GLN A 282 3.26 14.23 -1.28
N THR A 283 4.50 13.90 -1.64
CA THR A 283 4.90 13.71 -3.04
C THR A 283 5.97 12.64 -3.23
N ARG A 284 6.29 11.83 -2.19
CA ARG A 284 7.31 10.78 -2.27
C ARG A 284 6.87 9.66 -3.21
N HIS A 285 7.80 9.11 -3.95
CA HIS A 285 7.56 7.99 -4.85
C HIS A 285 6.96 6.78 -4.12
N HIS A 286 6.31 5.90 -4.86
CA HIS A 286 5.87 4.60 -4.38
C HIS A 286 7.05 3.82 -3.78
N ASN A 287 6.81 3.08 -2.70
CA ASN A 287 7.81 2.15 -2.20
C ASN A 287 8.06 1.02 -3.23
N ASN A 288 9.21 0.37 -3.14
CA ASN A 288 9.63 -0.62 -4.14
C ASN A 288 8.70 -1.84 -4.22
N TRP A 289 8.02 -2.21 -3.13
CA TRP A 289 7.03 -3.27 -3.17
C TRP A 289 5.82 -2.89 -4.03
N HIS A 290 5.31 -1.64 -3.91
CA HIS A 290 4.27 -1.12 -4.80
C HIS A 290 4.77 -1.00 -6.24
N ARG A 291 6.02 -0.54 -6.47
CA ARG A 291 6.60 -0.49 -7.82
C ARG A 291 6.69 -1.88 -8.45
N ALA A 292 7.00 -2.91 -7.65
CA ALA A 292 6.99 -4.30 -8.12
C ALA A 292 5.57 -4.82 -8.39
N GLN A 293 4.55 -4.43 -7.59
CA GLN A 293 3.15 -4.73 -7.89
C GLN A 293 2.70 -4.12 -9.21
N LEU A 294 3.12 -2.89 -9.49
CA LEU A 294 2.81 -2.18 -10.74
C LEU A 294 3.62 -2.69 -11.94
N GLY A 295 4.57 -3.62 -11.69
CA GLY A 295 5.40 -4.21 -12.73
C GLY A 295 6.57 -3.33 -13.18
N TRP A 296 6.88 -2.24 -12.44
CA TRP A 296 8.00 -1.34 -12.76
C TRP A 296 9.35 -1.85 -12.29
N ILE A 297 9.37 -2.73 -11.29
CA ILE A 297 10.54 -3.44 -10.79
C ILE A 297 10.32 -4.93 -11.00
N ALA A 298 11.15 -5.56 -11.81
CA ALA A 298 11.13 -7.02 -12.03
C ALA A 298 12.27 -7.75 -11.29
N ASP A 299 13.25 -7.02 -10.78
CA ASP A 299 14.51 -7.50 -10.23
C ASP A 299 14.46 -7.68 -8.71
N THR A 300 13.45 -8.39 -8.21
CA THR A 300 13.35 -8.79 -6.80
C THR A 300 14.18 -10.05 -6.56
N GLN A 301 15.15 -9.99 -5.65
CA GLN A 301 15.93 -11.14 -5.23
C GLN A 301 15.35 -11.75 -3.96
N THR A 302 14.91 -13.02 -4.03
CA THR A 302 14.57 -13.77 -2.83
C THR A 302 15.83 -14.37 -2.22
N VAL A 303 16.08 -14.02 -0.96
CA VAL A 303 17.24 -14.49 -0.19
C VAL A 303 16.81 -15.67 0.67
N SER A 304 17.57 -16.77 0.58
CA SER A 304 17.32 -18.02 1.33
C SER A 304 18.59 -18.62 1.96
N THR A 305 19.72 -17.94 1.82
CA THR A 305 21.00 -18.36 2.41
C THR A 305 21.64 -17.20 3.16
N SER A 306 22.42 -17.50 4.18
CA SER A 306 23.19 -16.49 4.91
C SER A 306 24.29 -15.91 4.02
N GLY A 307 24.51 -14.61 4.14
CA GLY A 307 25.52 -13.91 3.36
C GLY A 307 25.33 -12.39 3.33
N THR A 308 26.23 -11.72 2.68
CA THR A 308 26.16 -10.28 2.45
C THR A 308 25.67 -10.03 1.02
N TYR A 309 24.66 -9.19 0.90
CA TYR A 309 23.96 -8.89 -0.35
C TYR A 309 24.05 -7.40 -0.65
N LEU A 310 24.24 -7.06 -1.90
CA LEU A 310 24.11 -5.67 -2.37
C LEU A 310 22.65 -5.38 -2.67
N LEU A 311 22.16 -4.26 -2.14
CA LEU A 311 20.83 -3.71 -2.44
C LEU A 311 21.01 -2.38 -3.17
N THR A 312 20.62 -2.35 -4.45
CA THR A 312 20.72 -1.16 -5.30
C THR A 312 19.73 -0.09 -4.84
N PRO A 313 20.09 1.20 -4.85
CA PRO A 313 19.16 2.29 -4.57
C PRO A 313 17.91 2.21 -5.44
N ALA A 314 16.77 2.55 -4.85
CA ALA A 314 15.47 2.53 -5.54
C ALA A 314 15.46 3.41 -6.81
N GLU A 315 16.29 4.43 -6.85
CA GLU A 315 16.39 5.43 -7.90
C GLU A 315 17.20 4.95 -9.12
N LEU A 316 18.04 3.95 -8.93
CA LEU A 316 18.89 3.42 -10.00
C LEU A 316 18.24 2.23 -10.72
N THR A 317 18.71 1.98 -11.94
CA THR A 317 18.27 0.82 -12.74
C THR A 317 19.09 -0.44 -12.48
N GLY A 318 19.95 -0.45 -11.45
CA GLY A 318 20.74 -1.62 -11.04
C GLY A 318 19.88 -2.73 -10.40
N THR A 319 20.49 -3.89 -10.16
CA THR A 319 19.83 -5.07 -9.62
C THR A 319 20.61 -5.70 -8.48
N PRO A 320 19.93 -6.19 -7.41
CA PRO A 320 18.49 -6.07 -7.12
C PRO A 320 18.11 -4.75 -6.45
N ARG A 321 16.90 -4.26 -6.71
CA ARG A 321 16.30 -3.11 -6.00
C ARG A 321 15.37 -3.52 -4.85
N ILE A 322 15.09 -4.81 -4.73
CA ILE A 322 14.39 -5.42 -3.61
C ILE A 322 15.11 -6.70 -3.23
N LEU A 323 15.57 -6.79 -1.97
CA LEU A 323 15.87 -8.06 -1.33
C LEU A 323 14.65 -8.49 -0.53
N ARG A 324 14.23 -9.73 -0.63
CA ARG A 324 13.11 -10.23 0.18
C ARG A 324 13.45 -11.55 0.87
N VAL A 325 13.00 -11.67 2.11
CA VAL A 325 13.17 -12.85 2.95
C VAL A 325 11.78 -13.38 3.31
N ALA A 326 11.53 -14.65 3.04
CA ALA A 326 10.25 -15.29 3.38
C ALA A 326 10.11 -15.43 4.91
N ARG A 327 8.91 -15.15 5.45
CA ARG A 327 8.61 -15.25 6.88
C ARG A 327 7.88 -16.52 7.28
N GLY A 328 7.47 -17.36 6.32
CA GLY A 328 6.78 -18.62 6.59
C GLY A 328 5.26 -18.49 6.84
N ASP A 329 4.75 -17.29 7.08
CA ASP A 329 3.33 -16.95 7.26
C ASP A 329 2.66 -16.45 5.97
N GLY A 330 3.32 -16.60 4.82
CA GLY A 330 2.88 -16.07 3.53
C GLY A 330 3.30 -14.60 3.28
N THR A 331 3.97 -13.97 4.24
CA THR A 331 4.57 -12.64 4.09
C THR A 331 6.07 -12.71 3.85
N TYR A 332 6.64 -11.58 3.48
CA TYR A 332 8.07 -11.38 3.28
C TYR A 332 8.50 -10.11 4.02
N LEU A 333 9.75 -10.12 4.50
CA LEU A 333 10.48 -8.88 4.73
C LEU A 333 11.02 -8.40 3.40
N ASN A 334 10.57 -7.25 2.95
CA ASN A 334 11.05 -6.58 1.75
C ASN A 334 11.97 -5.44 2.15
N LEU A 335 13.21 -5.48 1.68
CA LEU A 335 14.24 -4.50 1.97
C LEU A 335 14.34 -3.53 0.80
N GLU A 336 14.38 -2.25 1.12
CA GLU A 336 14.49 -1.14 0.19
C GLU A 336 15.54 -0.16 0.66
N PHE A 337 16.37 0.33 -0.26
CA PHE A 337 17.32 1.41 -0.01
C PHE A 337 17.00 2.58 -0.91
N ARG A 338 16.95 3.80 -0.36
CA ARG A 338 16.64 5.03 -1.09
C ARG A 338 17.78 6.03 -1.04
N GLN A 339 17.91 6.78 -2.12
CA GLN A 339 18.78 7.94 -2.23
C GLN A 339 17.98 9.15 -2.73
N PRO A 340 18.45 10.39 -2.60
CA PRO A 340 17.80 11.54 -3.19
C PRO A 340 17.60 11.38 -4.69
N TRP A 341 16.36 11.60 -5.19
CA TRP A 341 16.04 11.49 -6.60
C TRP A 341 15.03 12.56 -7.03
N GLY A 342 15.49 13.45 -7.90
CA GLY A 342 14.65 14.47 -8.51
C GLY A 342 13.95 15.37 -7.48
N ILE A 343 12.77 15.84 -7.84
CA ILE A 343 11.98 16.76 -7.02
C ILE A 343 11.05 16.01 -6.05
N PHE A 344 10.78 14.74 -6.30
CA PHE A 344 9.82 13.96 -5.52
C PHE A 344 10.49 13.27 -4.33
N ASP A 345 11.56 12.54 -4.52
CA ASP A 345 12.37 11.94 -3.45
C ASP A 345 13.53 12.85 -3.04
N ASN A 346 13.22 14.10 -2.73
CA ASN A 346 14.18 15.15 -2.34
C ASN A 346 14.63 15.01 -0.87
N TYR A 347 15.17 13.82 -0.53
CA TYR A 347 15.73 13.56 0.80
C TYR A 347 16.99 14.38 1.05
N SER A 348 17.22 14.70 2.33
CA SER A 348 18.50 15.29 2.77
C SER A 348 19.50 14.18 3.07
N SER A 349 20.80 14.48 2.95
CA SER A 349 21.86 13.50 3.27
C SER A 349 21.87 13.03 4.72
N GLY A 350 21.23 13.77 5.63
CA GLY A 350 21.07 13.40 7.03
C GLY A 350 19.83 12.54 7.33
N ASP A 351 18.93 12.35 6.37
CA ASP A 351 17.72 11.57 6.60
C ASP A 351 18.05 10.09 6.80
N ALA A 352 17.40 9.44 7.78
CA ALA A 352 17.67 8.05 8.11
C ALA A 352 17.42 7.10 6.92
N VAL A 353 16.44 7.41 6.07
CA VAL A 353 16.08 6.61 4.90
C VAL A 353 17.19 6.51 3.86
N VAL A 354 18.07 7.52 3.76
CA VAL A 354 19.23 7.50 2.85
C VAL A 354 20.51 6.97 3.53
N ASN A 355 20.47 6.80 4.87
CA ASN A 355 21.57 6.30 5.69
C ASN A 355 21.30 4.91 6.29
N GLY A 356 20.26 4.23 5.82
CA GLY A 356 19.83 2.93 6.29
C GLY A 356 18.91 2.22 5.32
N VAL A 357 18.57 0.99 5.62
CA VAL A 357 17.70 0.12 4.82
C VAL A 357 16.31 0.08 5.43
N SER A 358 15.29 0.44 4.64
CA SER A 358 13.89 0.31 5.05
C SER A 358 13.42 -1.12 4.93
N LEU A 359 12.71 -1.61 5.97
CA LEU A 359 12.11 -2.93 6.01
C LEU A 359 10.59 -2.82 5.94
N ARG A 360 9.96 -3.61 5.07
CA ARG A 360 8.49 -3.68 5.00
C ARG A 360 8.01 -5.12 5.05
N VAL A 361 7.01 -5.37 5.89
CA VAL A 361 6.27 -6.63 5.87
C VAL A 361 5.14 -6.50 4.84
N ALA A 362 5.15 -7.41 3.86
CA ALA A 362 4.10 -7.51 2.86
C ALA A 362 4.04 -8.94 2.28
N PRO A 363 2.89 -9.40 1.76
CA PRO A 363 2.80 -10.67 1.06
C PRO A 363 3.42 -10.60 -0.35
N SER A 364 3.11 -11.56 -1.22
CA SER A 364 3.52 -11.49 -2.62
C SER A 364 2.93 -10.24 -3.31
N THR A 365 3.60 -9.76 -4.34
CA THR A 365 3.18 -8.56 -5.10
C THR A 365 1.88 -8.73 -5.88
N SER A 366 1.33 -9.95 -5.96
CA SER A 366 -0.01 -10.20 -6.53
C SER A 366 -1.15 -9.88 -5.57
N SER A 367 -0.87 -9.55 -4.32
CA SER A 367 -1.88 -9.28 -3.29
C SER A 367 -2.15 -7.78 -3.18
N LEU A 368 -3.41 -7.38 -3.35
CA LEU A 368 -3.82 -5.97 -3.22
C LEU A 368 -4.14 -5.64 -1.76
N VAL A 369 -3.11 -5.59 -0.94
CA VAL A 369 -3.19 -5.29 0.50
C VAL A 369 -2.16 -4.22 0.87
N GLN A 370 -2.22 -3.77 2.10
CA GLN A 370 -1.29 -2.74 2.60
C GLN A 370 0.11 -3.32 2.83
N SER A 371 1.14 -2.57 2.43
CA SER A 371 2.51 -2.79 2.91
C SER A 371 2.68 -2.16 4.29
N LYS A 372 3.55 -2.71 5.14
CA LYS A 372 3.75 -2.25 6.51
C LYS A 372 5.22 -1.93 6.74
N LEU A 373 5.55 -0.64 6.85
CA LEU A 373 6.90 -0.21 7.22
C LEU A 373 7.16 -0.61 8.67
N VAL A 374 8.27 -1.28 8.88
CA VAL A 374 8.73 -1.71 10.21
C VAL A 374 9.64 -0.65 10.80
N ASP A 375 9.45 -0.34 12.07
CA ASP A 375 10.33 0.54 12.81
C ASP A 375 11.59 -0.23 13.26
N ALA A 376 12.70 0.00 12.59
CA ALA A 376 13.99 -0.58 12.99
C ALA A 376 14.73 0.25 14.04
N ASN A 377 14.19 1.43 14.40
CA ASN A 377 14.69 2.29 15.48
C ASN A 377 13.58 2.68 16.48
N PRO A 378 12.98 1.72 17.18
CA PRO A 378 11.79 1.94 18.00
C PRO A 378 12.03 2.78 19.26
N SER A 379 13.27 3.29 19.47
CA SER A 379 13.59 4.19 20.59
C SER A 379 12.97 5.58 20.45
N THR A 380 12.45 5.93 19.28
CA THR A 380 11.74 7.18 19.00
C THR A 380 10.26 6.93 18.74
N ALA A 381 9.45 7.99 18.74
CA ALA A 381 8.02 7.90 18.47
C ALA A 381 7.67 8.16 16.99
N THR A 382 8.66 8.22 16.11
CA THR A 382 8.50 8.58 14.71
C THR A 382 8.99 7.48 13.78
N PHE A 383 8.32 7.31 12.65
CA PHE A 383 8.78 6.42 11.58
C PHE A 383 9.69 7.11 10.55
N SER A 384 10.02 8.39 10.74
CA SER A 384 10.97 9.10 9.87
C SER A 384 12.39 8.54 9.98
N ASP A 385 12.72 7.88 11.06
CA ASP A 385 14.01 7.22 11.34
C ASP A 385 13.91 5.69 11.39
N ALA A 386 12.81 5.12 10.85
CA ALA A 386 12.54 3.68 10.87
C ALA A 386 13.54 2.84 10.07
N ALA A 387 14.41 3.44 9.25
CA ALA A 387 15.40 2.70 8.48
C ALA A 387 16.46 2.06 9.39
N LEU A 388 16.83 0.82 9.07
CA LEU A 388 17.89 0.08 9.75
C LEU A 388 19.25 0.71 9.42
N GLY A 389 19.82 1.44 10.35
CA GLY A 389 21.06 2.20 10.20
C GLY A 389 22.29 1.31 10.07
N VAL A 390 23.39 1.87 9.56
CA VAL A 390 24.68 1.18 9.45
C VAL A 390 25.18 0.70 10.81
N GLY A 391 25.63 -0.56 10.87
CA GLY A 391 26.14 -1.19 12.09
C GLY A 391 25.04 -1.64 13.07
N THR A 392 23.77 -1.52 12.69
CA THR A 392 22.64 -2.02 13.49
C THR A 392 22.03 -3.28 12.86
N SER A 393 21.32 -4.06 13.66
CA SER A 393 20.66 -5.27 13.21
C SER A 393 19.29 -5.44 13.86
N VAL A 394 18.41 -6.16 13.17
CA VAL A 394 17.11 -6.61 13.67
C VAL A 394 16.99 -8.11 13.49
N VAL A 395 16.24 -8.75 14.39
CA VAL A 395 15.91 -10.17 14.31
C VAL A 395 14.42 -10.29 14.07
N ASP A 396 13.99 -10.99 13.03
CA ASP A 396 12.60 -11.37 12.85
C ASP A 396 12.27 -12.55 13.76
N PRO A 397 11.44 -12.37 14.79
CA PRO A 397 11.16 -13.44 15.76
C PRO A 397 10.38 -14.62 15.17
N LEU A 398 9.73 -14.42 14.02
CA LEU A 398 8.97 -15.49 13.37
C LEU A 398 9.89 -16.50 12.68
N THR A 399 11.02 -16.06 12.16
CA THR A 399 11.96 -16.92 11.40
C THR A 399 13.31 -17.08 12.06
N GLY A 400 13.67 -16.25 13.03
CA GLY A 400 15.01 -16.15 13.59
C GLY A 400 16.03 -15.52 12.65
N VAL A 401 15.58 -14.97 11.50
CA VAL A 401 16.50 -14.31 10.56
C VAL A 401 16.97 -12.99 11.12
N THR A 402 18.29 -12.81 11.13
CA THR A 402 18.94 -11.53 11.45
C THR A 402 19.24 -10.76 10.17
N ILE A 403 18.93 -9.47 10.17
CA ILE A 403 19.22 -8.54 9.06
C ILE A 403 20.05 -7.39 9.64
N ALA A 404 21.19 -7.09 9.03
CA ALA A 404 22.06 -6.00 9.44
C ALA A 404 22.47 -5.14 8.25
N THR A 405 22.44 -3.82 8.41
CA THR A 405 23.01 -2.88 7.42
C THR A 405 24.50 -2.72 7.71
N VAL A 406 25.31 -3.18 6.78
CA VAL A 406 26.78 -3.17 6.90
C VAL A 406 27.37 -1.85 6.44
N SER A 407 26.93 -1.38 5.27
CA SER A 407 27.35 -0.09 4.72
C SER A 407 26.31 0.45 3.76
N VAL A 408 26.31 1.78 3.56
CA VAL A 408 25.48 2.46 2.55
C VAL A 408 26.34 3.43 1.74
N GLY A 409 25.96 3.67 0.51
CA GLY A 409 26.61 4.64 -0.35
C GLY A 409 25.84 4.83 -1.66
N PRO A 410 26.30 5.73 -2.55
CA PRO A 410 25.61 6.01 -3.80
C PRO A 410 25.42 4.78 -4.71
N ALA A 411 26.29 3.78 -4.59
CA ALA A 411 26.22 2.54 -5.38
C ALA A 411 25.24 1.50 -4.80
N GLY A 412 24.84 1.65 -3.53
CA GLY A 412 23.95 0.71 -2.86
C GLY A 412 24.21 0.57 -1.37
N ALA A 413 23.37 -0.26 -0.74
CA ALA A 413 23.53 -0.72 0.62
C ALA A 413 24.06 -2.15 0.64
N SER A 414 25.06 -2.42 1.49
CA SER A 414 25.50 -3.77 1.80
C SER A 414 24.71 -4.29 2.99
N VAL A 415 23.97 -5.37 2.82
CA VAL A 415 23.08 -5.95 3.81
C VAL A 415 23.52 -7.36 4.13
N PHE A 416 23.83 -7.64 5.39
CA PHE A 416 24.08 -8.98 5.88
C PHE A 416 22.76 -9.62 6.33
N ILE A 417 22.48 -10.81 5.84
CA ILE A 417 21.29 -11.60 6.16
C ILE A 417 21.75 -12.95 6.65
N GLN A 418 21.29 -13.34 7.85
CA GLN A 418 21.67 -14.58 8.53
C GLN A 418 20.42 -15.42 8.82
N PHE A 419 20.43 -16.66 8.39
CA PHE A 419 19.39 -17.66 8.68
C PHE A 419 19.86 -18.59 9.80
N GLY A 420 18.96 -18.86 10.74
CA GLY A 420 19.23 -19.70 11.91
C GLY A 420 19.66 -18.90 13.14
N ALA A 421 19.51 -19.49 14.30
CA ALA A 421 19.99 -18.90 15.55
C ALA A 421 21.51 -18.89 15.55
N ASP A 422 22.12 -17.70 15.63
CA ASP A 422 23.54 -17.59 15.92
C ASP A 422 23.74 -17.82 17.43
N GLY A 423 24.30 -18.94 17.75
CA GLY A 423 24.64 -19.30 19.12
C GLY A 423 26.10 -19.06 19.48
N GLN A 424 26.90 -18.54 18.54
CA GLN A 424 28.34 -18.40 18.71
C GLN A 424 28.79 -16.99 18.24
N ALA A 425 29.45 -16.26 19.12
CA ALA A 425 30.04 -14.99 18.74
C ALA A 425 31.25 -15.18 17.82
N PRO A 426 31.50 -14.26 16.86
CA PRO A 426 32.72 -14.31 16.03
C PRO A 426 33.99 -14.35 16.88
N THR A 427 35.00 -15.00 16.34
CA THR A 427 36.35 -14.90 16.92
C THR A 427 36.83 -13.46 16.88
N ALA A 428 37.77 -13.11 17.77
CA ALA A 428 38.43 -11.82 17.62
C ALA A 428 39.19 -11.74 16.28
N PRO A 429 39.20 -10.58 15.61
CA PRO A 429 40.11 -10.35 14.50
C PRO A 429 41.57 -10.53 14.95
N GLY A 430 42.39 -11.14 14.12
CA GLY A 430 43.78 -11.36 14.42
C GLY A 430 44.70 -10.28 13.84
N SER A 431 45.96 -10.21 14.34
CA SER A 431 47.04 -9.45 13.71
C SER A 431 46.69 -7.99 13.39
N LEU A 432 46.04 -7.27 14.32
CA LEU A 432 45.77 -5.84 14.13
C LEU A 432 47.07 -5.07 13.95
N SER A 433 47.21 -4.38 12.85
CA SER A 433 48.34 -3.47 12.52
C SER A 433 47.78 -2.06 12.38
N ALA A 434 48.49 -1.08 12.91
CA ALA A 434 48.18 0.34 12.75
C ALA A 434 49.44 1.06 12.27
N ALA A 435 49.38 1.76 11.14
CA ALA A 435 50.48 2.51 10.59
C ALA A 435 50.07 3.93 10.19
N PRO A 436 50.76 4.99 10.63
CA PRO A 436 50.47 6.32 10.15
C PRO A 436 50.74 6.44 8.64
N SER A 437 49.78 6.93 7.90
CA SER A 437 49.90 7.23 6.46
C SER A 437 50.07 8.73 6.22
N SER A 438 49.75 9.57 7.18
CA SER A 438 49.97 11.01 7.22
C SER A 438 50.02 11.52 8.66
N SER A 439 50.18 12.84 8.84
CA SER A 439 50.12 13.48 10.17
C SER A 439 48.71 13.46 10.77
N THR A 440 47.69 13.10 10.02
CA THR A 440 46.26 13.12 10.44
C THR A 440 45.52 11.84 10.07
N THR A 441 46.23 10.79 9.61
CA THR A 441 45.61 9.56 9.11
C THR A 441 46.40 8.33 9.58
N VAL A 442 45.69 7.35 10.15
CA VAL A 442 46.24 6.03 10.48
C VAL A 442 45.52 4.98 9.66
N GLN A 443 46.31 4.13 8.99
CA GLN A 443 45.79 2.95 8.29
C GLN A 443 45.78 1.77 9.27
N LEU A 444 44.62 1.14 9.37
CA LEU A 444 44.43 -0.08 10.13
C LEU A 444 44.26 -1.26 9.21
N SER A 445 44.83 -2.42 9.55
CA SER A 445 44.56 -3.69 8.87
C SER A 445 44.60 -4.84 9.90
N TRP A 446 43.83 -5.89 9.61
CA TRP A 446 43.71 -7.07 10.47
C TRP A 446 43.43 -8.33 9.65
N THR A 447 43.58 -9.50 10.25
CA THR A 447 43.16 -10.77 9.66
C THR A 447 41.69 -11.03 10.02
N ALA A 448 40.96 -11.70 9.10
CA ALA A 448 39.53 -11.96 9.26
C ALA A 448 39.22 -12.70 10.56
N ALA A 449 38.18 -12.25 11.25
CA ALA A 449 37.47 -13.07 12.22
C ALA A 449 36.76 -14.22 11.52
N THR A 450 36.51 -15.31 12.24
CA THR A 450 35.70 -16.47 11.76
C THR A 450 34.48 -16.64 12.63
N ASP A 451 33.40 -17.08 12.05
CA ASP A 451 32.14 -17.35 12.70
C ASP A 451 31.43 -18.53 12.02
N ASN A 452 30.59 -19.27 12.77
CA ASN A 452 29.87 -20.44 12.24
C ASN A 452 28.75 -20.06 11.26
N VAL A 453 28.31 -18.80 11.26
CA VAL A 453 27.26 -18.27 10.38
C VAL A 453 27.82 -17.23 9.45
N GLY A 454 28.71 -16.38 9.94
CA GLY A 454 29.42 -15.38 9.16
C GLY A 454 29.68 -14.08 9.92
N VAL A 455 30.74 -13.36 9.52
CA VAL A 455 31.10 -12.08 10.10
C VAL A 455 30.45 -10.95 9.31
N ALA A 456 29.50 -10.24 9.89
CA ALA A 456 28.76 -9.14 9.26
C ALA A 456 29.64 -7.90 8.98
N GLY A 457 30.70 -7.71 9.77
CA GLY A 457 31.62 -6.58 9.64
C GLY A 457 32.41 -6.32 10.91
N TYR A 458 33.14 -5.23 10.92
CA TYR A 458 34.02 -4.82 12.01
C TYR A 458 33.64 -3.42 12.49
N ARG A 459 33.66 -3.23 13.80
CA ARG A 459 33.55 -1.91 14.44
C ARG A 459 34.93 -1.47 14.87
N VAL A 460 35.33 -0.27 14.49
CA VAL A 460 36.63 0.30 14.83
C VAL A 460 36.48 1.27 16.00
N TYR A 461 37.31 1.11 17.00
CA TYR A 461 37.29 1.94 18.21
C TYR A 461 38.65 2.61 18.43
N LEU A 462 38.60 3.88 18.78
CA LEU A 462 39.76 4.64 19.29
C LEU A 462 39.48 5.01 20.75
N ASN A 463 40.36 4.53 21.67
CA ASN A 463 40.22 4.78 23.11
C ASN A 463 38.80 4.45 23.68
N GLY A 464 38.17 3.38 23.16
CA GLY A 464 36.86 2.93 23.59
C GLY A 464 35.66 3.65 22.92
N ILE A 465 35.90 4.65 22.06
CA ILE A 465 34.88 5.34 21.26
C ILE A 465 34.86 4.74 19.86
N GLN A 466 33.67 4.37 19.36
CA GLN A 466 33.53 3.87 18.01
C GLN A 466 33.79 5.01 17.02
N VAL A 467 34.79 4.83 16.13
CA VAL A 467 35.15 5.80 15.08
C VAL A 467 34.73 5.35 13.69
N GLY A 468 34.31 4.09 13.51
CA GLY A 468 33.78 3.63 12.24
C GLY A 468 33.36 2.17 12.22
N THR A 469 32.82 1.78 11.06
CA THR A 469 32.46 0.41 10.72
C THR A 469 32.96 0.09 9.29
N THR A 470 33.32 -1.16 9.04
CA THR A 470 33.77 -1.62 7.73
C THR A 470 33.52 -3.11 7.55
N THR A 471 33.31 -3.57 6.32
CA THR A 471 33.32 -5.00 5.96
C THR A 471 34.71 -5.44 5.45
N MET A 472 35.60 -4.47 5.20
CA MET A 472 36.96 -4.73 4.74
C MET A 472 37.84 -5.14 5.92
N LEU A 473 38.97 -5.77 5.60
CA LEU A 473 40.01 -6.09 6.57
C LEU A 473 40.99 -4.92 6.80
N ALA A 474 40.56 -3.74 6.47
CA ALA A 474 41.29 -2.49 6.61
C ALA A 474 40.33 -1.33 6.89
N TYR A 475 40.85 -0.28 7.55
CA TYR A 475 40.12 0.96 7.82
C TYR A 475 41.10 2.13 7.83
N SER A 476 40.69 3.26 7.27
CA SER A 476 41.46 4.50 7.32
C SER A 476 40.82 5.44 8.31
N ASP A 477 41.46 5.65 9.46
CA ASP A 477 41.03 6.63 10.45
C ASP A 477 41.66 7.98 10.13
N THR A 478 40.80 8.96 9.83
CA THR A 478 41.18 10.28 9.34
C THR A 478 40.76 11.37 10.33
N GLY A 479 41.53 12.49 10.37
CA GLY A 479 41.18 13.60 11.24
C GLY A 479 41.75 13.47 12.68
N LEU A 480 42.84 12.71 12.83
CA LEU A 480 43.59 12.54 14.08
C LEU A 480 44.48 13.74 14.39
#